data_a2d7cc77f95727da165dbf017963b9fc
#
_entry.id   a2d7cc77f95727da165dbf017963b9fc
#
_cell.length_a   1.000
_cell.length_b   1.000
_cell.length_c   1.000
_cell.angle_alpha   90.00
_cell.angle_beta   90.00
_cell.angle_gamma   90.00
#
_symmetry.space_group_name_H-M   'P 1'
#
loop_
_entity.id
_entity.type
_entity.pdbx_description
1 polymer ?
#
loop_
_entity_poly.entity_id
_entity_poly.type
_entity_poly.pdbx_seq_one_letter_code
_entity_poly.pdbx_strand_id
1 'polypeptide(L)'
;MQPNGITIEEVLNKNLSNLLGEQIVVSGASRTDSGVHSLGNIAVFDTNTRMPADKIAFALNQRLPEDIVVQGSCEVEDGWHPRYQNSRKTYEYRILNRTFRMPTRRLDTYFYHYPLDVEKMKKAASYLGGEHDFKSFCAIGAQVKTTVRTIYACDVEKEGDIITIRVTGNGFLYNMVRIIAGTLIAVSYTHLRAH
;
A
#
# COMPACT_ATOMS: atom_id res chain seq x y z
N MET A 1 16.71 0.13 8.72
CA MET A 1 17.14 1.38 8.04
C MET A 1 17.39 1.10 6.57
N GLN A 2 16.86 1.92 5.70
CA GLN A 2 17.21 1.86 4.28
C GLN A 2 18.30 2.91 4.01
N PRO A 3 19.33 2.62 3.21
CA PRO A 3 20.44 3.53 3.00
C PRO A 3 20.09 4.80 2.22
N ASN A 4 18.87 4.89 1.67
CA ASN A 4 18.49 5.90 0.67
C ASN A 4 17.43 6.92 1.11
N GLY A 5 17.12 7.05 2.40
CA GLY A 5 16.16 8.05 2.88
C GLY A 5 15.57 7.76 4.27
N ILE A 6 14.96 8.78 4.85
CA ILE A 6 14.24 8.69 6.12
C ILE A 6 12.96 7.86 5.91
N THR A 7 12.75 6.85 6.74
CA THR A 7 11.57 6.00 6.68
C THR A 7 10.51 6.45 7.69
N ILE A 8 9.23 6.11 7.44
CA ILE A 8 8.14 6.35 8.41
C ILE A 8 8.44 5.66 9.74
N GLU A 9 9.00 4.44 9.72
CA GLU A 9 9.44 3.71 10.90
C GLU A 9 10.46 4.50 11.72
N GLU A 10 11.46 5.11 11.07
CA GLU A 10 12.47 5.95 11.73
C GLU A 10 11.87 7.21 12.35
N VAL A 11 10.94 7.86 11.64
CA VAL A 11 10.22 9.04 12.16
C VAL A 11 9.39 8.67 13.39
N LEU A 12 8.68 7.53 13.34
CA LEU A 12 7.91 7.04 14.47
C LEU A 12 8.80 6.69 15.66
N ASN A 13 9.89 5.94 15.46
CA ASN A 13 10.84 5.57 16.51
C ASN A 13 11.39 6.81 17.23
N LYS A 14 11.84 7.80 16.47
CA LYS A 14 12.38 9.05 17.04
C LYS A 14 11.34 9.80 17.85
N ASN A 15 10.14 10.01 17.29
CA ASN A 15 9.12 10.83 17.95
C ASN A 15 8.48 10.12 19.15
N LEU A 16 8.27 8.80 19.08
CA LEU A 16 7.81 8.01 20.23
C LEU A 16 8.84 7.99 21.34
N SER A 17 10.12 7.76 21.03
CA SER A 17 11.18 7.76 22.03
C SER A 17 11.28 9.11 22.75
N ASN A 18 11.18 10.21 22.01
CA ASN A 18 11.18 11.55 22.59
C ASN A 18 9.91 11.85 23.40
N LEU A 19 8.76 11.31 22.99
CA LEU A 19 7.49 11.52 23.69
C LEU A 19 7.44 10.76 25.01
N LEU A 20 7.89 9.49 25.01
CA LEU A 20 7.73 8.58 26.12
C LEU A 20 8.96 8.55 27.06
N GLY A 21 10.08 9.18 26.66
CA GLY A 21 11.29 9.25 27.47
C GLY A 21 12.07 7.92 27.57
N GLU A 22 11.82 7.00 26.67
CA GLU A 22 12.48 5.69 26.59
C GLU A 22 12.78 5.31 25.14
N GLN A 23 13.68 4.37 24.91
CA GLN A 23 14.01 3.93 23.57
C GLN A 23 12.92 3.05 23.00
N ILE A 24 12.20 3.55 22.00
CA ILE A 24 11.12 2.84 21.31
C ILE A 24 11.59 2.37 19.93
N VAL A 25 11.25 1.12 19.62
CA VAL A 25 11.43 0.53 18.29
C VAL A 25 10.10 -0.05 17.84
N VAL A 26 9.49 0.54 16.82
CA VAL A 26 8.22 0.05 16.28
C VAL A 26 8.45 -1.13 15.34
N SER A 27 7.51 -2.06 15.30
CA SER A 27 7.44 -3.15 14.34
C SER A 27 6.16 -3.05 13.52
N GLY A 28 6.27 -2.78 12.22
CA GLY A 28 5.15 -2.59 11.32
C GLY A 28 4.56 -3.90 10.77
N ALA A 29 3.28 -3.90 10.45
CA ALA A 29 2.58 -5.02 9.80
C ALA A 29 3.18 -5.36 8.43
N SER A 30 3.48 -4.34 7.63
CA SER A 30 4.05 -4.50 6.29
C SER A 30 4.85 -3.27 5.89
N ARG A 31 5.79 -3.48 4.97
CA ARG A 31 6.50 -2.39 4.31
C ARG A 31 5.75 -1.99 3.05
N THR A 32 5.76 -0.71 2.75
CA THR A 32 5.34 -0.15 1.47
C THR A 32 6.54 0.46 0.76
N ASP A 33 6.51 0.47 -0.58
CA ASP A 33 7.55 1.12 -1.36
C ASP A 33 7.48 2.65 -1.21
N SER A 34 8.57 3.34 -1.54
CA SER A 34 8.61 4.80 -1.56
C SER A 34 7.49 5.37 -2.44
N GLY A 35 6.80 6.41 -1.95
CA GLY A 35 5.70 7.07 -2.63
C GLY A 35 4.36 6.32 -2.60
N VAL A 36 4.27 5.19 -1.90
CA VAL A 36 3.00 4.48 -1.69
C VAL A 36 2.34 5.02 -0.43
N HIS A 37 1.15 5.60 -0.59
CA HIS A 37 0.31 6.04 0.53
C HIS A 37 -0.25 4.84 1.30
N SER A 38 -0.52 5.02 2.58
CA SER A 38 -1.19 4.02 3.41
C SER A 38 -2.27 4.69 4.25
N LEU A 39 -3.49 4.15 4.19
CA LEU A 39 -4.62 4.64 4.98
C LEU A 39 -4.76 3.91 6.32
N GLY A 40 -4.08 2.77 6.49
CA GLY A 40 -4.27 1.93 7.68
C GLY A 40 -3.14 0.92 7.86
N ASN A 41 -1.89 1.39 7.95
CA ASN A 41 -0.81 0.51 8.39
C ASN A 41 -0.79 0.43 9.92
N ILE A 42 -0.43 -0.70 10.47
CA ILE A 42 -0.39 -0.94 11.91
C ILE A 42 1.07 -1.15 12.33
N ALA A 43 1.45 -0.53 13.43
CA ALA A 43 2.73 -0.75 14.08
C ALA A 43 2.52 -1.04 15.57
N VAL A 44 3.35 -1.91 16.14
CA VAL A 44 3.37 -2.22 17.55
C VAL A 44 4.73 -1.87 18.15
N PHE A 45 4.73 -1.57 19.42
CA PHE A 45 5.93 -1.34 20.23
C PHE A 45 5.64 -1.64 21.69
N ASP A 46 6.68 -1.96 22.44
CA ASP A 46 6.62 -2.15 23.88
C ASP A 46 7.02 -0.85 24.59
N THR A 47 6.35 -0.56 25.72
CA THR A 47 6.62 0.66 26.50
C THR A 47 6.26 0.45 27.97
N ASN A 48 6.98 1.11 28.87
CA ASN A 48 6.68 1.18 30.30
C ASN A 48 6.01 2.49 30.70
N THR A 49 5.50 3.25 29.72
CA THR A 49 4.89 4.56 29.96
C THR A 49 3.64 4.45 30.82
N ARG A 50 3.39 5.49 31.62
CA ARG A 50 2.12 5.65 32.36
C ARG A 50 1.06 6.41 31.53
N MET A 51 1.42 6.85 30.34
CA MET A 51 0.47 7.55 29.46
C MET A 51 -0.62 6.55 29.01
N PRO A 52 -1.91 6.89 29.14
CA PRO A 52 -2.98 6.03 28.65
C PRO A 52 -2.81 5.74 27.15
N ALA A 53 -2.97 4.48 26.75
CA ALA A 53 -2.70 4.03 25.38
C ALA A 53 -3.51 4.81 24.33
N ASP A 54 -4.77 5.16 24.63
CA ASP A 54 -5.64 5.96 23.75
C ASP A 54 -5.15 7.42 23.57
N LYS A 55 -4.28 7.93 24.44
CA LYS A 55 -3.73 9.30 24.38
C LYS A 55 -2.42 9.38 23.60
N ILE A 56 -1.74 8.27 23.38
CA ILE A 56 -0.45 8.27 22.67
C ILE A 56 -0.59 8.83 21.25
N ALA A 57 -1.61 8.43 20.49
CA ALA A 57 -1.86 8.94 19.14
C ALA A 57 -2.01 10.46 19.11
N PHE A 58 -2.78 11.04 20.05
CA PHE A 58 -2.97 12.49 20.13
C PHE A 58 -1.67 13.23 20.43
N ALA A 59 -0.91 12.75 21.41
CA ALA A 59 0.36 13.37 21.81
C ALA A 59 1.42 13.23 20.71
N LEU A 60 1.46 12.09 20.02
CA LEU A 60 2.40 11.80 18.95
C LEU A 60 2.14 12.69 17.72
N ASN A 61 0.88 12.87 17.31
CA ASN A 61 0.50 13.70 16.17
C ASN A 61 0.90 15.17 16.32
N GLN A 62 1.12 15.67 17.55
CA GLN A 62 1.65 17.03 17.77
C GLN A 62 3.14 17.17 17.41
N ARG A 63 3.83 16.06 17.15
CA ARG A 63 5.27 15.99 16.90
C ARG A 63 5.62 15.43 15.53
N LEU A 64 4.65 14.78 14.88
CA LEU A 64 4.84 14.19 13.56
C LEU A 64 4.78 15.27 12.46
N PRO A 65 5.50 15.08 11.34
CA PRO A 65 5.33 15.92 10.16
C PRO A 65 3.92 15.71 9.56
N GLU A 66 3.44 16.68 8.79
CA GLU A 66 2.07 16.71 8.26
C GLU A 66 1.71 15.58 7.29
N ASP A 67 2.70 14.88 6.77
CA ASP A 67 2.53 13.72 5.87
C ASP A 67 2.44 12.37 6.62
N ILE A 68 2.55 12.36 7.96
CA ILE A 68 2.41 11.19 8.81
C ILE A 68 1.40 11.46 9.93
N VAL A 69 0.28 10.73 9.91
CA VAL A 69 -0.77 10.86 10.93
C VAL A 69 -1.14 9.51 11.51
N VAL A 70 -1.12 9.39 12.83
CA VAL A 70 -1.58 8.20 13.57
C VAL A 70 -3.07 8.35 13.85
N GLN A 71 -3.88 7.46 13.32
CA GLN A 71 -5.35 7.52 13.42
C GLN A 71 -5.89 7.07 14.80
N GLY A 72 -5.11 6.26 15.53
CA GLY A 72 -5.47 5.81 16.86
C GLY A 72 -4.37 4.96 17.48
N SER A 73 -4.46 4.76 18.78
CA SER A 73 -3.58 3.90 19.55
C SER A 73 -4.37 3.17 20.64
N CYS A 74 -4.04 1.92 20.89
CA CYS A 74 -4.63 1.09 21.92
C CYS A 74 -3.62 0.09 22.45
N GLU A 75 -3.88 -0.41 23.65
CA GLU A 75 -3.15 -1.52 24.22
C GLU A 75 -3.58 -2.84 23.57
N VAL A 76 -2.65 -3.76 23.41
CA VAL A 76 -2.87 -5.11 22.90
C VAL A 76 -2.22 -6.13 23.84
N GLU A 77 -2.58 -7.40 23.71
CA GLU A 77 -2.00 -8.48 24.50
C GLU A 77 -0.50 -8.64 24.22
N ASP A 78 0.25 -9.05 25.25
CA ASP A 78 1.67 -9.31 25.11
C ASP A 78 1.96 -10.34 24.01
N GLY A 79 2.93 -10.01 23.15
CA GLY A 79 3.30 -10.84 22.02
C GLY A 79 2.35 -10.74 20.80
N TRP A 80 1.30 -9.94 20.87
CA TRP A 80 0.47 -9.69 19.71
C TRP A 80 1.27 -8.96 18.62
N HIS A 81 1.13 -9.42 17.37
CA HIS A 81 1.83 -8.77 16.26
C HIS A 81 0.96 -8.75 15.00
N PRO A 82 0.79 -7.60 14.33
CA PRO A 82 -0.14 -7.44 13.22
C PRO A 82 0.22 -8.29 11.98
N ARG A 83 1.48 -8.67 11.83
CA ARG A 83 1.95 -9.51 10.71
C ARG A 83 1.46 -10.95 10.79
N TYR A 84 1.19 -11.45 12.00
CA TYR A 84 0.74 -12.83 12.22
C TYR A 84 -0.77 -12.97 12.31
N GLN A 85 -1.49 -11.85 12.21
CA GLN A 85 -2.95 -11.87 12.16
C GLN A 85 -3.42 -12.24 10.76
N ASN A 86 -4.54 -12.97 10.71
CA ASN A 86 -5.20 -13.28 9.43
C ASN A 86 -5.83 -11.99 8.89
N SER A 87 -5.09 -11.27 8.03
CA SER A 87 -5.47 -9.97 7.50
C SER A 87 -5.68 -10.02 6.00
N ARG A 88 -6.64 -9.24 5.52
CA ARG A 88 -6.79 -8.90 4.11
C ARG A 88 -6.13 -7.57 3.85
N LYS A 89 -5.42 -7.46 2.74
CA LYS A 89 -4.80 -6.21 2.30
C LYS A 89 -5.45 -5.78 1.00
N THR A 90 -5.81 -4.50 0.93
CA THR A 90 -6.36 -3.89 -0.28
C THR A 90 -5.42 -2.80 -0.75
N TYR A 91 -5.07 -2.84 -2.02
CA TYR A 91 -4.32 -1.80 -2.71
C TYR A 91 -5.19 -1.16 -3.78
N GLU A 92 -5.07 0.15 -3.91
CA GLU A 92 -5.62 0.92 -5.01
C GLU A 92 -4.49 1.48 -5.87
N TYR A 93 -4.59 1.27 -7.17
CA TYR A 93 -3.75 1.91 -8.16
C TYR A 93 -4.59 2.83 -9.01
N ARG A 94 -4.33 4.14 -8.94
CA ARG A 94 -5.13 5.17 -9.61
C ARG A 94 -4.43 5.67 -10.85
N ILE A 95 -5.16 5.70 -11.97
CA ILE A 95 -4.68 6.17 -13.27
C ILE A 95 -5.47 7.42 -13.63
N LEU A 96 -4.76 8.53 -13.84
CA LEU A 96 -5.34 9.73 -14.45
C LEU A 96 -5.31 9.56 -15.97
N ASN A 97 -6.46 9.20 -16.56
CA ASN A 97 -6.60 8.89 -17.97
C ASN A 97 -7.27 10.04 -18.73
N ARG A 98 -6.47 10.97 -19.21
CA ARG A 98 -6.89 12.16 -19.95
C ARG A 98 -5.75 12.74 -20.78
N THR A 99 -6.04 13.71 -21.66
CA THR A 99 -5.07 14.33 -22.56
C THR A 99 -3.95 15.07 -21.81
N PHE A 100 -4.29 15.84 -20.77
CA PHE A 100 -3.32 16.67 -20.05
C PHE A 100 -3.20 16.26 -18.59
N ARG A 101 -2.00 16.44 -18.01
CA ARG A 101 -1.72 16.20 -16.60
C ARG A 101 -2.51 17.16 -15.70
N MET A 102 -2.81 16.71 -14.49
CA MET A 102 -3.33 17.54 -13.40
C MET A 102 -2.27 17.62 -12.29
N PRO A 103 -1.65 18.80 -12.06
CA PRO A 103 -0.64 18.97 -11.03
C PRO A 103 -1.13 18.58 -9.62
N THR A 104 -2.41 18.81 -9.33
CA THR A 104 -3.05 18.47 -8.06
C THR A 104 -3.19 16.96 -7.82
N ARG A 105 -3.04 16.14 -8.86
CA ARG A 105 -3.10 14.68 -8.81
C ARG A 105 -1.75 14.00 -8.98
N ARG A 106 -0.65 14.76 -8.98
CA ARG A 106 0.69 14.21 -9.28
C ARG A 106 1.21 13.21 -8.27
N LEU A 107 0.74 13.27 -7.02
CA LEU A 107 1.22 12.41 -5.94
C LEU A 107 0.36 11.15 -5.72
N ASP A 108 -0.87 11.12 -6.23
CA ASP A 108 -1.84 10.05 -5.96
C ASP A 108 -2.32 9.31 -7.22
N THR A 109 -1.85 9.71 -8.42
CA THR A 109 -2.23 9.05 -9.67
C THR A 109 -1.04 8.84 -10.61
N TYR A 110 -1.12 7.76 -11.40
CA TYR A 110 -0.28 7.55 -12.57
C TYR A 110 -0.93 8.18 -13.80
N PHE A 111 -0.28 9.12 -14.44
CA PHE A 111 -0.81 9.77 -15.62
C PHE A 111 -0.62 8.91 -16.88
N TYR A 112 -1.71 8.69 -17.61
CA TYR A 112 -1.70 7.97 -18.88
C TYR A 112 -2.60 8.67 -19.91
N HIS A 113 -2.06 9.17 -21.00
CA HIS A 113 -2.77 10.05 -21.94
C HIS A 113 -3.53 9.33 -23.06
N TYR A 114 -3.15 8.10 -23.40
CA TYR A 114 -3.90 7.33 -24.39
C TYR A 114 -5.20 6.79 -23.81
N PRO A 115 -6.29 6.75 -24.60
CA PRO A 115 -7.54 6.15 -24.13
C PRO A 115 -7.35 4.71 -23.68
N LEU A 116 -7.96 4.34 -22.55
CA LEU A 116 -7.96 2.98 -22.02
C LEU A 116 -9.34 2.36 -22.13
N ASP A 117 -9.39 1.10 -22.57
CA ASP A 117 -10.60 0.30 -22.63
C ASP A 117 -10.84 -0.38 -21.27
N VAL A 118 -11.68 0.25 -20.47
CA VAL A 118 -11.98 -0.19 -19.10
C VAL A 118 -12.66 -1.56 -19.08
N GLU A 119 -13.47 -1.90 -20.07
CA GLU A 119 -14.17 -3.19 -20.10
C GLU A 119 -13.19 -4.34 -20.37
N LYS A 120 -12.18 -4.12 -21.22
CA LYS A 120 -11.10 -5.10 -21.37
C LYS A 120 -10.27 -5.23 -20.11
N MET A 121 -9.98 -4.11 -19.41
CA MET A 121 -9.28 -4.14 -18.13
C MET A 121 -10.07 -4.94 -17.09
N LYS A 122 -11.38 -4.73 -16.96
CA LYS A 122 -12.26 -5.49 -16.06
C LYS A 122 -12.24 -6.99 -16.38
N LYS A 123 -12.37 -7.34 -17.67
CA LYS A 123 -12.31 -8.74 -18.11
C LYS A 123 -10.97 -9.39 -17.77
N ALA A 124 -9.85 -8.69 -18.01
CA ALA A 124 -8.54 -9.19 -17.67
C ALA A 124 -8.34 -9.32 -16.15
N ALA A 125 -8.83 -8.37 -15.37
CA ALA A 125 -8.78 -8.37 -13.92
C ALA A 125 -9.53 -9.59 -13.32
N SER A 126 -10.64 -10.01 -13.92
CA SER A 126 -11.41 -11.17 -13.44
C SER A 126 -10.64 -12.50 -13.46
N TYR A 127 -9.62 -12.63 -14.31
CA TYR A 127 -8.76 -13.84 -14.35
C TYR A 127 -7.73 -13.91 -13.22
N LEU A 128 -7.52 -12.84 -12.47
CA LEU A 128 -6.58 -12.80 -11.37
C LEU A 128 -7.18 -13.27 -10.04
N GLY A 129 -8.50 -13.45 -9.99
CA GLY A 129 -9.20 -13.92 -8.79
C GLY A 129 -8.89 -15.38 -8.47
N GLY A 130 -8.80 -15.69 -7.17
CA GLY A 130 -8.50 -17.02 -6.69
C GLY A 130 -7.05 -17.20 -6.23
N GLU A 131 -6.67 -18.46 -5.98
CA GLU A 131 -5.32 -18.85 -5.60
C GLU A 131 -4.51 -19.22 -6.85
N HIS A 132 -3.40 -18.51 -7.07
CA HIS A 132 -2.50 -18.72 -8.19
C HIS A 132 -1.03 -18.56 -7.78
N ASP A 133 -0.13 -19.14 -8.59
CA ASP A 133 1.28 -18.81 -8.53
C ASP A 133 1.54 -17.48 -9.30
N PHE A 134 1.71 -16.40 -8.56
CA PHE A 134 1.97 -15.06 -9.10
C PHE A 134 3.46 -14.78 -9.38
N LYS A 135 4.26 -15.80 -9.65
CA LYS A 135 5.69 -15.63 -9.95
C LYS A 135 5.94 -14.61 -11.09
N SER A 136 5.11 -14.63 -12.14
CA SER A 136 5.19 -13.69 -13.26
C SER A 136 4.79 -12.25 -12.90
N PHE A 137 4.14 -12.06 -11.77
CA PHE A 137 3.77 -10.76 -11.21
C PHE A 137 4.68 -10.35 -10.04
N CYS A 138 5.88 -10.92 -9.95
CA CYS A 138 6.84 -10.65 -8.89
C CYS A 138 8.11 -10.06 -9.49
N ALA A 139 8.54 -8.89 -8.98
CA ALA A 139 9.81 -8.31 -9.39
C ALA A 139 11.00 -9.14 -8.88
N ILE A 140 12.11 -9.06 -9.61
CA ILE A 140 13.38 -9.70 -9.24
C ILE A 140 13.86 -9.16 -7.89
N GLY A 141 14.41 -10.04 -7.05
CA GLY A 141 14.94 -9.68 -5.72
C GLY A 141 13.93 -9.85 -4.57
N ALA A 142 12.74 -10.39 -4.84
CA ALA A 142 11.81 -10.74 -3.77
C ALA A 142 12.36 -11.86 -2.88
N GLN A 143 12.44 -11.59 -1.57
CA GLN A 143 12.84 -12.58 -0.56
C GLN A 143 11.58 -13.22 0.04
N VAL A 144 10.97 -14.16 -0.67
CA VAL A 144 9.73 -14.85 -0.24
C VAL A 144 9.90 -16.37 -0.33
N LYS A 145 9.25 -17.09 0.59
CA LYS A 145 9.26 -18.57 0.60
C LYS A 145 8.39 -19.17 -0.51
N THR A 146 7.33 -18.47 -0.91
CA THR A 146 6.39 -18.89 -1.94
C THR A 146 5.84 -17.70 -2.72
N THR A 147 5.55 -17.89 -4.00
CA THR A 147 4.91 -16.93 -4.89
C THR A 147 3.41 -17.15 -5.05
N VAL A 148 2.86 -18.18 -4.40
CA VAL A 148 1.42 -18.43 -4.36
C VAL A 148 0.73 -17.40 -3.49
N ARG A 149 -0.33 -16.76 -4.04
CA ARG A 149 -1.17 -15.79 -3.34
C ARG A 149 -2.64 -16.03 -3.69
N THR A 150 -3.51 -15.59 -2.79
CA THR A 150 -4.95 -15.60 -3.04
C THR A 150 -5.43 -14.16 -3.23
N ILE A 151 -5.94 -13.86 -4.41
CA ILE A 151 -6.62 -12.60 -4.71
C ILE A 151 -8.12 -12.82 -4.51
N TYR A 152 -8.69 -12.10 -3.54
CA TYR A 152 -10.12 -12.19 -3.22
C TYR A 152 -10.98 -11.37 -4.16
N ALA A 153 -10.45 -10.24 -4.62
CA ALA A 153 -11.11 -9.35 -5.60
C ALA A 153 -10.06 -8.56 -6.38
N CYS A 154 -10.34 -8.32 -7.65
CA CYS A 154 -9.58 -7.39 -8.49
C CYS A 154 -10.58 -6.62 -9.37
N ASP A 155 -10.89 -5.40 -8.96
CA ASP A 155 -11.92 -4.56 -9.56
C ASP A 155 -11.28 -3.40 -10.32
N VAL A 156 -11.92 -2.99 -11.40
CA VAL A 156 -11.54 -1.81 -12.18
C VAL A 156 -12.76 -0.92 -12.35
N GLU A 157 -12.65 0.31 -11.87
CA GLU A 157 -13.71 1.30 -11.94
C GLU A 157 -13.19 2.57 -12.61
N LYS A 158 -14.08 3.26 -13.34
CA LYS A 158 -13.77 4.57 -13.92
C LYS A 158 -14.78 5.60 -13.42
N GLU A 159 -14.25 6.65 -12.83
CA GLU A 159 -15.02 7.81 -12.41
C GLU A 159 -14.38 9.08 -13.00
N GLY A 160 -15.07 9.72 -13.93
CA GLY A 160 -14.53 10.85 -14.68
C GLY A 160 -13.24 10.47 -15.42
N ASP A 161 -12.15 11.18 -15.10
CA ASP A 161 -10.83 10.95 -15.68
C ASP A 161 -9.97 9.94 -14.87
N ILE A 162 -10.48 9.42 -13.76
CA ILE A 162 -9.75 8.50 -12.91
C ILE A 162 -10.22 7.06 -13.14
N ILE A 163 -9.24 6.18 -13.42
CA ILE A 163 -9.45 4.72 -13.41
C ILE A 163 -8.77 4.20 -12.15
N THR A 164 -9.53 3.51 -11.31
CA THR A 164 -9.04 2.88 -10.08
C THR A 164 -9.03 1.37 -10.25
N ILE A 165 -7.85 0.76 -10.07
CA ILE A 165 -7.68 -0.68 -9.97
C ILE A 165 -7.56 -0.99 -8.48
N ARG A 166 -8.52 -1.76 -7.94
CA ARG A 166 -8.54 -2.18 -6.53
C ARG A 166 -8.30 -3.67 -6.43
N VAL A 167 -7.23 -4.06 -5.73
CA VAL A 167 -6.84 -5.46 -5.56
C VAL A 167 -6.84 -5.82 -4.09
N THR A 168 -7.60 -6.84 -3.72
CA THR A 168 -7.70 -7.35 -2.34
C THR A 168 -7.18 -8.79 -2.30
N GLY A 169 -6.26 -9.09 -1.39
CA GLY A 169 -5.67 -10.41 -1.26
C GLY A 169 -5.14 -10.71 0.15
N ASN A 170 -4.65 -11.94 0.34
CA ASN A 170 -4.01 -12.38 1.58
C ASN A 170 -2.58 -11.82 1.75
N GLY A 171 -1.99 -11.32 0.68
CA GLY A 171 -0.66 -10.73 0.64
C GLY A 171 -0.23 -10.46 -0.80
N PHE A 172 0.80 -9.64 -0.95
CA PHE A 172 1.30 -9.26 -2.26
C PHE A 172 2.82 -9.48 -2.34
N LEU A 173 3.28 -9.85 -3.53
CA LEU A 173 4.69 -9.97 -3.85
C LEU A 173 5.29 -8.59 -4.14
N TYR A 174 6.60 -8.55 -4.22
CA TYR A 174 7.32 -7.31 -4.52
C TYR A 174 6.87 -6.73 -5.87
N ASN A 175 6.43 -5.48 -5.88
CA ASN A 175 5.85 -4.76 -7.02
C ASN A 175 4.61 -5.41 -7.67
N MET A 176 3.98 -6.41 -7.07
CA MET A 176 2.89 -7.18 -7.67
C MET A 176 1.74 -6.30 -8.17
N VAL A 177 1.26 -5.36 -7.38
CA VAL A 177 0.15 -4.46 -7.76
C VAL A 177 0.53 -3.55 -8.92
N ARG A 178 1.79 -3.08 -8.97
CA ARG A 178 2.30 -2.27 -10.09
C ARG A 178 2.35 -3.08 -11.38
N ILE A 179 2.77 -4.34 -11.30
CA ILE A 179 2.84 -5.26 -12.46
C ILE A 179 1.42 -5.59 -12.94
N ILE A 180 0.46 -5.84 -12.02
CA ILE A 180 -0.95 -6.03 -12.35
C ILE A 180 -1.47 -4.80 -13.10
N ALA A 181 -1.29 -3.61 -12.56
CA ALA A 181 -1.74 -2.37 -13.18
C ALA A 181 -1.15 -2.17 -14.59
N GLY A 182 0.16 -2.39 -14.74
CA GLY A 182 0.84 -2.33 -16.04
C GLY A 182 0.29 -3.33 -17.04
N THR A 183 0.01 -4.56 -16.60
CA THR A 183 -0.58 -5.62 -17.43
C THR A 183 -1.99 -5.25 -17.90
N LEU A 184 -2.84 -4.72 -17.02
CA LEU A 184 -4.20 -4.28 -17.37
C LEU A 184 -4.19 -3.09 -18.35
N ILE A 185 -3.25 -2.15 -18.19
CA ILE A 185 -3.03 -1.07 -19.16
C ILE A 185 -2.62 -1.64 -20.51
N ALA A 186 -1.68 -2.58 -20.55
CA ALA A 186 -1.20 -3.21 -21.78
C ALA A 186 -2.31 -3.97 -22.52
N VAL A 187 -3.14 -4.73 -21.81
CA VAL A 187 -4.30 -5.45 -22.37
C VAL A 187 -5.31 -4.49 -22.99
N SER A 188 -5.55 -3.35 -22.36
CA SER A 188 -6.42 -2.30 -22.89
C SER A 188 -5.90 -1.73 -24.21
N TYR A 189 -4.59 -1.66 -24.40
CA TYR A 189 -3.92 -0.99 -25.51
C TYR A 189 -3.67 -1.90 -26.72
N THR A 190 -3.55 -3.22 -26.55
CA THR A 190 -3.08 -4.15 -27.59
C THR A 190 -3.97 -4.22 -28.85
N HIS A 191 -5.22 -3.76 -28.81
CA HIS A 191 -6.10 -3.70 -29.98
C HIS A 191 -6.12 -2.35 -30.73
N LEU A 192 -5.52 -1.30 -30.18
CA LEU A 192 -5.47 0.02 -30.86
C LEU A 192 -4.35 0.10 -31.93
N ARG A 193 -3.46 -0.89 -32.00
CA ARG A 193 -2.35 -0.97 -32.97
C ARG A 193 -2.58 -1.89 -34.17
N ALA A 194 -3.78 -2.46 -34.31
CA ALA A 194 -4.08 -3.39 -35.41
C ALA A 194 -4.70 -2.69 -36.65
N HIS A 195 -4.45 -1.38 -36.83
CA HIS A 195 -4.79 -0.65 -38.07
C HIS A 195 -3.64 0.26 -38.49
#